data_bc81a036a3d01ef58740aa77dba41302
#
_entry.id   bc81a036a3d01ef58740aa77dba41302
#
_cell.length_a   1.000
_cell.length_b   1.000
_cell.length_c   1.000
_cell.angle_alpha   90.00
_cell.angle_beta   90.00
_cell.angle_gamma   90.00
#
_symmetry.space_group_name_H-M   'P 1'
#
loop_
_entity.id
_entity.type
_entity.pdbx_description
1 polymer ?
#
loop_
_entity_poly.entity_id
_entity_poly.type
_entity_poly.pdbx_seq_one_letter_code
_entity_poly.pdbx_strand_id
1 'polypeptide(L)'
;MDKDWKVAELDEMFSDELEYLYHSDNPVSDEDEQEEFEPFKAINYLLDSEVIFTQEQLEEELSIRFMPNQLRTFKLFMLNMFVYDKAIAFSYGNNPHPVKEWNPHEVTYSTIQGVINRLIEAKLVKFVKGEASEIKKNRKASTVIAKPKFQSWINQQFYVDEVFTNCNTHVRLRMARDKGEIVPYEPTRYTKHIDSIMKRYHQKLEEWDLRIDGIQIPNMHLFVNFQAVKDQVDSNGNYLIRHGGRWYGEWNAIKKDERLKRISFKGAGELIEEDYQACCSNALSLWETGEWLDEDPYAWVGSWLWSKNFAIDSGKEKDMRNFVKSVMHIAPNISPKGLEKAWFKDNKKKKYAEVYSTMALRVVEGFKFYNPDIAHWILDSGLTGRKAMFIESNLMLGVLDKLIKADIPVVTIFDSFIIPKKKRKEAMEIIYDKDNLKWLKKLLAKDEQGTL
;
A
#
# COMPACT_ATOMS: atom_id res chain seq x y z
N MET A 1 -5.66 -11.70 -35.95
CA MET A 1 -4.81 -10.67 -35.37
C MET A 1 -5.13 -10.54 -33.89
N ASP A 2 -4.40 -11.21 -33.25
CA ASP A 2 -3.78 -11.33 -31.94
C ASP A 2 -4.55 -10.82 -30.75
N LYS A 3 -5.20 -11.81 -30.09
CA LYS A 3 -5.79 -11.64 -28.74
C LYS A 3 -4.88 -12.15 -27.61
N ASP A 4 -3.75 -12.76 -27.96
CA ASP A 4 -2.84 -13.39 -26.99
C ASP A 4 -1.99 -12.37 -26.18
N TRP A 5 -1.76 -11.18 -26.72
CA TRP A 5 -1.01 -10.12 -26.02
C TRP A 5 -1.74 -9.56 -24.78
N LYS A 6 -3.09 -9.55 -24.77
CA LYS A 6 -3.86 -9.08 -23.62
C LYS A 6 -3.72 -9.95 -22.36
N VAL A 7 -3.43 -11.23 -22.53
CA VAL A 7 -3.22 -12.16 -21.42
C VAL A 7 -1.83 -11.99 -20.82
N ALA A 8 -0.81 -11.74 -21.66
CA ALA A 8 0.55 -11.49 -21.21
C ALA A 8 0.69 -10.14 -20.45
N GLU A 9 -0.02 -9.10 -20.92
CA GLU A 9 -0.05 -7.80 -20.22
C GLU A 9 -0.78 -7.85 -18.87
N LEU A 10 -1.82 -8.67 -18.75
CA LEU A 10 -2.51 -8.92 -17.50
C LEU A 10 -1.58 -9.66 -16.51
N ASP A 11 -0.76 -10.58 -16.98
CA ASP A 11 0.21 -11.33 -16.19
C ASP A 11 1.24 -10.40 -15.49
N GLU A 12 1.69 -9.35 -16.18
CA GLU A 12 2.66 -8.39 -15.64
C GLU A 12 2.01 -7.42 -14.62
N MET A 13 0.74 -7.08 -14.83
CA MET A 13 -0.02 -6.16 -14.02
C MET A 13 -0.45 -6.74 -12.66
N PHE A 14 -0.76 -8.04 -12.61
CA PHE A 14 -1.20 -8.73 -11.39
C PHE A 14 -0.04 -9.19 -10.50
N SER A 15 1.16 -9.39 -11.07
CA SER A 15 2.29 -9.85 -10.28
C SER A 15 2.72 -8.86 -9.19
N ASP A 16 2.59 -7.56 -9.44
CA ASP A 16 3.06 -6.52 -8.51
C ASP A 16 2.02 -6.18 -7.43
N GLU A 17 0.71 -6.27 -7.73
CA GLU A 17 -0.36 -6.03 -6.75
C GLU A 17 -0.71 -7.26 -5.91
N LEU A 18 -0.65 -8.45 -6.50
CA LEU A 18 -0.88 -9.70 -5.78
C LEU A 18 0.27 -10.07 -4.84
N GLU A 19 1.48 -9.69 -5.15
CA GLU A 19 2.63 -9.91 -4.26
C GLU A 19 2.45 -9.18 -2.92
N TYR A 20 1.81 -8.02 -2.92
CA TYR A 20 1.48 -7.27 -1.69
C TYR A 20 0.26 -7.85 -0.94
N LEU A 21 -0.68 -8.49 -1.67
CA LEU A 21 -1.90 -9.05 -1.08
C LEU A 21 -1.72 -10.45 -0.48
N TYR A 22 -0.74 -11.23 -0.97
CA TYR A 22 -0.58 -12.64 -0.62
C TYR A 22 0.42 -12.93 0.50
N HIS A 23 1.23 -11.97 0.92
CA HIS A 23 2.18 -12.20 2.02
C HIS A 23 1.56 -12.25 3.41
N SER A 24 0.25 -12.02 3.54
CA SER A 24 -0.40 -12.02 4.86
C SER A 24 -0.95 -13.38 5.35
N ASP A 25 -1.14 -14.39 4.48
CA ASP A 25 -1.93 -15.56 4.86
C ASP A 25 -1.33 -16.95 4.53
N ASN A 26 -0.04 -17.08 4.20
CA ASN A 26 0.55 -18.41 4.01
C ASN A 26 1.30 -18.88 5.27
N PRO A 27 0.91 -20.01 5.88
CA PRO A 27 1.74 -20.65 6.90
C PRO A 27 3.03 -21.16 6.24
N VAL A 28 4.16 -20.69 6.72
CA VAL A 28 5.49 -21.21 6.39
C VAL A 28 5.58 -22.62 6.94
N SER A 29 5.94 -23.59 6.10
CA SER A 29 6.30 -24.93 6.54
C SER A 29 7.63 -24.83 7.29
N ASP A 30 7.62 -25.37 8.51
CA ASP A 30 8.81 -25.57 9.32
C ASP A 30 9.82 -26.45 8.57
N GLU A 31 10.98 -25.90 8.31
CA GLU A 31 12.31 -26.52 8.20
C GLU A 31 13.20 -25.62 7.37
N ASP A 32 13.79 -24.62 8.04
CA ASP A 32 15.15 -24.10 7.84
C ASP A 32 15.31 -22.91 8.81
N GLU A 33 16.06 -23.12 9.89
CA GLU A 33 16.61 -22.05 10.74
C GLU A 33 17.63 -21.23 9.95
N GLN A 34 17.15 -20.37 9.05
CA GLN A 34 17.91 -19.24 8.56
C GLN A 34 17.53 -18.06 9.43
N GLU A 35 18.51 -17.44 10.06
CA GLU A 35 18.34 -16.13 10.73
C GLU A 35 17.45 -15.25 9.85
N GLU A 36 16.20 -15.02 10.27
CA GLU A 36 15.27 -14.12 9.60
C GLU A 36 15.86 -12.70 9.68
N PHE A 37 16.59 -12.33 8.65
CA PHE A 37 16.92 -10.93 8.45
C PHE A 37 15.60 -10.18 8.23
N GLU A 38 15.21 -9.36 9.21
CA GLU A 38 14.13 -8.39 8.98
C GLU A 38 14.44 -7.63 7.68
N PRO A 39 13.46 -7.48 6.76
CA PRO A 39 13.70 -6.77 5.52
C PRO A 39 14.09 -5.32 5.85
N PHE A 40 15.28 -4.92 5.45
CA PHE A 40 15.76 -3.56 5.65
C PHE A 40 14.80 -2.56 5.02
N LYS A 41 14.55 -1.45 5.70
CA LYS A 41 13.68 -0.39 5.22
C LYS A 41 14.19 0.19 3.90
N ALA A 42 13.30 0.37 2.94
CA ALA A 42 13.62 1.07 1.70
C ALA A 42 13.95 2.54 1.99
N ILE A 43 14.85 3.11 1.17
CA ILE A 43 15.20 4.52 1.29
C ILE A 43 13.96 5.41 1.16
N ASN A 44 13.75 6.27 2.15
CA ASN A 44 12.73 7.31 2.12
C ASN A 44 13.31 8.60 1.55
N TYR A 45 12.99 8.92 0.30
CA TYR A 45 13.49 10.11 -0.41
C TYR A 45 12.93 11.43 0.12
N LEU A 46 11.96 11.39 1.02
CA LEU A 46 11.27 12.58 1.54
C LEU A 46 11.83 13.07 2.88
N LEU A 47 12.72 12.29 3.53
CA LEU A 47 13.33 12.73 4.79
C LEU A 47 14.22 13.94 4.57
N ASP A 48 14.11 14.93 5.45
CA ASP A 48 14.94 16.12 5.49
C ASP A 48 15.20 16.57 6.93
N SER A 49 16.12 17.52 7.10
CA SER A 49 16.42 18.20 8.38
C SER A 49 17.03 19.55 8.08
N GLU A 50 17.17 20.40 9.07
CA GLU A 50 17.89 21.66 8.97
C GLU A 50 19.43 21.51 9.00
N VAL A 51 19.92 20.33 9.34
CA VAL A 51 21.37 20.03 9.38
C VAL A 51 21.99 20.23 7.99
N ILE A 52 23.08 20.97 7.95
CA ILE A 52 23.87 21.24 6.73
C ILE A 52 25.26 20.65 6.93
N PHE A 53 25.62 19.69 6.07
CA PHE A 53 26.99 19.15 6.04
C PHE A 53 27.85 20.03 5.13
N THR A 54 28.97 20.53 5.66
CA THR A 54 29.98 21.23 4.86
C THR A 54 31.05 20.23 4.39
N GLN A 55 31.71 20.56 3.28
CA GLN A 55 32.78 19.71 2.73
C GLN A 55 33.97 19.64 3.71
N GLU A 56 34.29 20.76 4.36
CA GLU A 56 35.35 20.86 5.34
C GLU A 56 35.10 19.93 6.54
N GLN A 57 33.90 19.93 7.08
CA GLN A 57 33.52 19.03 8.18
C GLN A 57 33.67 17.58 7.76
N LEU A 58 33.22 17.20 6.57
CA LEU A 58 33.28 15.80 6.12
C LEU A 58 34.72 15.35 5.83
N GLU A 59 35.57 16.24 5.35
CA GLU A 59 36.99 15.98 5.18
C GLU A 59 37.71 15.80 6.52
N GLU A 60 37.41 16.65 7.50
CA GLU A 60 38.03 16.61 8.83
C GLU A 60 37.56 15.38 9.64
N GLU A 61 36.25 15.13 9.71
CA GLU A 61 35.68 14.11 10.59
C GLU A 61 35.68 12.70 9.99
N LEU A 62 35.49 12.59 8.66
CA LEU A 62 35.30 11.33 7.95
C LEU A 62 36.35 11.03 6.88
N SER A 63 37.20 12.00 6.56
CA SER A 63 38.18 11.94 5.46
C SER A 63 37.51 11.65 4.09
N ILE A 64 36.33 12.23 3.87
CA ILE A 64 35.55 12.06 2.64
C ILE A 64 35.32 13.41 1.98
N ARG A 65 35.42 13.40 0.65
CA ARG A 65 35.07 14.53 -0.19
C ARG A 65 33.98 14.16 -1.18
N PHE A 66 32.89 14.92 -1.20
CA PHE A 66 31.79 14.74 -2.13
C PHE A 66 31.74 15.86 -3.18
N MET A 67 31.17 15.55 -4.34
CA MET A 67 30.79 16.58 -5.29
C MET A 67 29.57 17.35 -4.74
N PRO A 68 29.35 18.63 -5.08
CA PRO A 68 28.23 19.42 -4.54
C PRO A 68 26.85 18.75 -4.70
N ASN A 69 26.61 18.07 -5.82
CA ASN A 69 25.37 17.32 -6.08
C ASN A 69 25.26 16.01 -5.26
N GLN A 70 26.35 15.51 -4.71
CA GLN A 70 26.37 14.31 -3.87
C GLN A 70 26.09 14.64 -2.39
N LEU A 71 26.34 15.86 -1.93
CA LEU A 71 26.12 16.24 -0.53
C LEU A 71 24.66 16.08 -0.11
N ARG A 72 23.71 16.45 -0.97
CA ARG A 72 22.27 16.25 -0.71
C ARG A 72 21.93 14.77 -0.61
N THR A 73 22.48 13.95 -1.50
CA THR A 73 22.29 12.49 -1.48
C THR A 73 22.95 11.89 -0.22
N PHE A 74 24.13 12.35 0.17
CA PHE A 74 24.79 11.94 1.40
C PHE A 74 23.91 12.26 2.63
N LYS A 75 23.43 13.49 2.76
CA LYS A 75 22.51 13.90 3.83
C LYS A 75 21.29 12.97 3.90
N LEU A 76 20.66 12.69 2.76
CA LEU A 76 19.51 11.79 2.69
C LEU A 76 19.86 10.37 3.19
N PHE A 77 21.04 9.85 2.83
CA PHE A 77 21.50 8.55 3.32
C PHE A 77 21.69 8.55 4.83
N MET A 78 22.31 9.62 5.37
CA MET A 78 22.51 9.74 6.82
C MET A 78 21.19 9.83 7.58
N LEU A 79 20.22 10.60 7.08
CA LEU A 79 18.88 10.69 7.66
C LEU A 79 18.17 9.32 7.65
N ASN A 80 18.24 8.58 6.55
CA ASN A 80 17.64 7.25 6.49
C ASN A 80 18.34 6.27 7.46
N MET A 81 19.67 6.30 7.56
CA MET A 81 20.40 5.47 8.52
C MET A 81 20.13 5.86 9.98
N PHE A 82 19.88 7.14 10.25
CA PHE A 82 19.47 7.63 11.55
C PHE A 82 18.08 7.13 11.93
N VAL A 83 17.09 7.31 11.04
CA VAL A 83 15.68 6.97 11.31
C VAL A 83 15.46 5.45 11.34
N TYR A 84 16.15 4.67 10.49
CA TYR A 84 15.94 3.23 10.36
C TYR A 84 17.02 2.36 11.01
N ASP A 85 17.82 2.95 11.85
CA ASP A 85 18.90 2.30 12.61
C ASP A 85 19.83 1.41 11.76
N LYS A 86 20.90 1.98 11.29
CA LYS A 86 22.07 1.36 10.64
C LYS A 86 21.93 0.95 9.18
N ALA A 87 20.77 0.53 8.69
CA ALA A 87 20.71 -0.09 7.38
C ALA A 87 19.56 0.43 6.51
N ILE A 88 19.84 0.65 5.24
CA ILE A 88 18.87 1.03 4.24
C ILE A 88 18.95 0.11 3.01
N ALA A 89 17.80 -0.23 2.48
CA ALA A 89 17.67 -0.98 1.23
C ALA A 89 17.32 -0.06 0.07
N PHE A 90 17.83 -0.36 -1.12
CA PHE A 90 17.48 0.37 -2.34
C PHE A 90 17.58 -0.53 -3.56
N SER A 91 16.81 -0.18 -4.58
CA SER A 91 16.85 -0.89 -5.85
C SER A 91 18.03 -0.40 -6.69
N TYR A 92 19.01 -1.29 -6.88
CA TYR A 92 20.18 -0.99 -7.70
C TYR A 92 19.80 -1.12 -9.18
N GLY A 93 19.79 0.01 -9.90
CA GLY A 93 19.46 0.04 -11.32
C GLY A 93 18.16 0.78 -11.68
N ASN A 94 17.34 1.14 -10.71
CA ASN A 94 16.17 1.99 -10.95
C ASN A 94 16.50 3.45 -10.61
N ASN A 95 16.12 4.37 -11.48
CA ASN A 95 16.21 5.79 -11.16
C ASN A 95 15.25 6.11 -9.99
N PRO A 96 15.67 6.97 -9.07
CA PRO A 96 14.76 7.58 -8.11
C PRO A 96 13.62 8.29 -8.83
N HIS A 97 12.54 8.56 -8.11
CA HIS A 97 11.33 9.17 -8.66
C HIS A 97 11.66 10.42 -9.50
N PRO A 98 11.20 10.50 -10.75
CA PRO A 98 11.42 11.67 -11.60
C PRO A 98 10.60 12.89 -11.14
N VAL A 99 9.54 12.68 -10.38
CA VAL A 99 8.63 13.71 -9.89
C VAL A 99 9.21 14.37 -8.65
N LYS A 100 9.43 15.68 -8.71
CA LYS A 100 10.14 16.48 -7.70
C LYS A 100 9.48 16.39 -6.32
N GLU A 101 8.15 16.30 -6.25
CA GLU A 101 7.37 16.18 -5.02
C GLU A 101 7.72 14.91 -4.24
N TRP A 102 8.22 13.88 -4.92
CA TRP A 102 8.60 12.59 -4.32
C TRP A 102 10.12 12.38 -4.24
N ASN A 103 10.88 13.33 -4.76
CA ASN A 103 12.32 13.35 -4.72
C ASN A 103 12.81 14.82 -4.59
N PRO A 104 12.49 15.52 -3.49
CA PRO A 104 12.80 16.94 -3.32
C PRO A 104 14.31 17.22 -3.31
N HIS A 105 15.12 16.22 -2.99
CA HIS A 105 16.58 16.31 -3.02
C HIS A 105 17.17 16.14 -4.43
N GLU A 106 16.34 15.87 -5.45
CA GLU A 106 16.77 15.64 -6.85
C GLU A 106 17.84 14.55 -6.96
N VAL A 107 17.72 13.52 -6.12
CA VAL A 107 18.65 12.39 -6.08
C VAL A 107 18.57 11.60 -7.37
N THR A 108 19.72 11.26 -7.94
CA THR A 108 19.83 10.44 -9.15
C THR A 108 20.55 9.13 -8.86
N TYR A 109 20.42 8.17 -9.75
CA TYR A 109 21.15 6.91 -9.64
C TYR A 109 22.67 7.14 -9.56
N SER A 110 23.21 8.04 -10.36
CA SER A 110 24.65 8.37 -10.36
C SER A 110 25.11 9.00 -9.04
N THR A 111 24.28 9.86 -8.42
CA THR A 111 24.63 10.44 -7.11
C THR A 111 24.57 9.41 -6.01
N ILE A 112 23.61 8.47 -6.05
CA ILE A 112 23.56 7.33 -5.13
C ILE A 112 24.81 6.49 -5.22
N GLN A 113 25.20 6.06 -6.43
CA GLN A 113 26.41 5.28 -6.64
C GLN A 113 27.66 6.02 -6.16
N GLY A 114 27.77 7.32 -6.50
CA GLY A 114 28.91 8.14 -6.08
C GLY A 114 29.04 8.22 -4.56
N VAL A 115 27.94 8.40 -3.84
CA VAL A 115 27.94 8.43 -2.37
C VAL A 115 28.32 7.07 -1.79
N ILE A 116 27.70 5.99 -2.26
CA ILE A 116 27.97 4.63 -1.75
C ILE A 116 29.44 4.26 -1.97
N ASN A 117 29.99 4.50 -3.16
CA ASN A 117 31.38 4.17 -3.45
C ASN A 117 32.34 4.89 -2.49
N ARG A 118 32.13 6.16 -2.24
CA ARG A 118 32.95 6.93 -1.29
C ARG A 118 32.84 6.43 0.15
N LEU A 119 31.63 6.06 0.59
CA LEU A 119 31.43 5.47 1.91
C LEU A 119 32.12 4.09 2.04
N ILE A 120 32.14 3.30 0.96
CA ILE A 120 32.87 2.02 0.91
C ILE A 120 34.39 2.26 0.96
N GLU A 121 34.91 3.18 0.12
CA GLU A 121 36.34 3.55 0.07
C GLU A 121 36.84 4.01 1.43
N ALA A 122 36.04 4.86 2.11
CA ALA A 122 36.32 5.32 3.47
C ALA A 122 36.10 4.25 4.55
N LYS A 123 35.67 3.04 4.17
CA LYS A 123 35.37 1.92 5.08
C LYS A 123 34.33 2.21 6.15
N LEU A 124 33.39 3.13 5.89
CA LEU A 124 32.34 3.53 6.83
C LEU A 124 31.10 2.64 6.77
N VAL A 125 30.88 1.99 5.64
CA VAL A 125 29.73 1.11 5.43
C VAL A 125 30.13 -0.29 4.95
N LYS A 126 29.22 -1.24 5.12
CA LYS A 126 29.21 -2.53 4.42
C LYS A 126 28.14 -2.45 3.33
N PHE A 127 28.51 -2.78 2.12
CA PHE A 127 27.58 -2.88 0.99
C PHE A 127 27.29 -4.35 0.70
N VAL A 128 26.02 -4.70 0.66
CA VAL A 128 25.54 -6.02 0.26
C VAL A 128 24.79 -5.85 -1.05
N LYS A 129 25.34 -6.40 -2.13
CA LYS A 129 24.70 -6.33 -3.45
C LYS A 129 23.46 -7.21 -3.46
N GLY A 130 22.36 -6.67 -3.91
CA GLY A 130 21.14 -7.42 -4.14
C GLY A 130 21.30 -8.43 -5.28
N GLU A 131 20.54 -9.49 -5.23
CA GLU A 131 20.52 -10.54 -6.24
C GLU A 131 19.37 -10.28 -7.23
N ALA A 132 19.72 -10.23 -8.52
CA ALA A 132 18.74 -10.27 -9.58
C ALA A 132 18.29 -11.73 -9.75
N SER A 133 17.02 -12.02 -9.54
CA SER A 133 16.42 -13.32 -9.82
C SER A 133 15.44 -13.19 -10.98
N GLU A 134 15.38 -14.19 -11.85
CA GLU A 134 14.34 -14.29 -12.88
C GLU A 134 12.95 -14.41 -12.23
N ILE A 135 12.88 -15.01 -11.05
CA ILE A 135 11.68 -15.07 -10.24
C ILE A 135 11.64 -13.82 -9.38
N LYS A 136 10.70 -12.89 -9.65
CA LYS A 136 10.54 -11.62 -8.93
C LYS A 136 10.57 -11.77 -7.39
N LYS A 137 9.98 -12.85 -6.86
CA LYS A 137 9.92 -13.16 -5.42
C LYS A 137 11.30 -13.35 -4.74
N ASN A 138 12.34 -13.66 -5.51
CA ASN A 138 13.69 -13.93 -4.99
C ASN A 138 14.64 -12.75 -5.23
N ARG A 139 14.16 -11.61 -5.70
CA ARG A 139 14.99 -10.41 -5.87
C ARG A 139 15.28 -9.80 -4.51
N LYS A 140 16.55 -9.75 -4.15
CA LYS A 140 16.99 -9.07 -2.93
C LYS A 140 17.44 -7.66 -3.30
N ALA A 141 16.95 -6.67 -2.56
CA ALA A 141 17.41 -5.29 -2.69
C ALA A 141 18.89 -5.19 -2.28
N SER A 142 19.62 -4.26 -2.91
CA SER A 142 20.94 -3.91 -2.43
C SER A 142 20.83 -3.17 -1.10
N THR A 143 21.75 -3.43 -0.18
CA THR A 143 21.70 -2.87 1.17
C THR A 143 23.00 -2.17 1.53
N VAL A 144 22.92 -1.01 2.15
CA VAL A 144 24.02 -0.29 2.76
C VAL A 144 23.84 -0.32 4.27
N ILE A 145 24.87 -0.80 4.97
CA ILE A 145 24.86 -0.96 6.42
C ILE A 145 25.96 -0.10 7.02
N ALA A 146 25.62 0.84 7.87
CA ALA A 146 26.60 1.65 8.60
C ALA A 146 27.38 0.80 9.58
N LYS A 147 28.71 0.98 9.61
CA LYS A 147 29.53 0.36 10.66
C LYS A 147 29.33 1.08 12.00
N PRO A 148 29.55 0.41 13.13
CA PRO A 148 29.20 0.96 14.45
C PRO A 148 29.78 2.34 14.72
N LYS A 149 31.04 2.61 14.39
CA LYS A 149 31.66 3.92 14.56
C LYS A 149 30.99 5.00 13.71
N PHE A 150 30.61 4.66 12.49
CA PHE A 150 29.92 5.58 11.59
C PHE A 150 28.46 5.83 12.04
N GLN A 151 27.77 4.78 12.49
CA GLN A 151 26.44 4.93 13.07
C GLN A 151 26.45 5.83 14.31
N SER A 152 27.45 5.68 15.18
CA SER A 152 27.63 6.57 16.33
C SER A 152 27.82 8.02 15.90
N TRP A 153 28.63 8.26 14.86
CA TRP A 153 28.80 9.60 14.29
C TRP A 153 27.48 10.15 13.72
N ILE A 154 26.73 9.35 12.95
CA ILE A 154 25.41 9.75 12.40
C ILE A 154 24.49 10.17 13.53
N ASN A 155 24.41 9.39 14.63
CA ASN A 155 23.53 9.67 15.77
C ASN A 155 23.90 10.95 16.53
N GLN A 156 25.11 11.47 16.33
CA GLN A 156 25.54 12.76 16.89
C GLN A 156 25.18 13.95 16.00
N GLN A 157 24.87 13.71 14.73
CA GLN A 157 24.56 14.78 13.78
C GLN A 157 23.08 15.19 13.77
N PHE A 158 22.18 14.35 14.26
CA PHE A 158 20.74 14.57 14.19
C PHE A 158 20.05 14.39 15.53
N TYR A 159 19.02 15.18 15.75
CA TYR A 159 18.02 14.94 16.79
C TYR A 159 16.71 14.52 16.16
N VAL A 160 15.91 13.70 16.87
CA VAL A 160 14.67 13.11 16.36
C VAL A 160 13.65 14.19 15.97
N ASP A 161 13.57 15.27 16.73
CA ASP A 161 12.68 16.40 16.53
C ASP A 161 13.10 17.34 15.38
N GLU A 162 14.33 17.22 14.90
CA GLU A 162 14.85 17.99 13.76
C GLU A 162 14.63 17.29 12.41
N VAL A 163 14.25 16.01 12.41
CA VAL A 163 13.99 15.25 11.18
C VAL A 163 12.54 15.41 10.77
N PHE A 164 12.31 15.80 9.56
CA PHE A 164 10.96 15.98 9.01
C PHE A 164 10.81 15.38 7.61
N THR A 165 9.59 15.22 7.16
CA THR A 165 9.27 14.77 5.82
C THR A 165 9.01 15.96 4.90
N ASN A 166 9.88 16.18 3.93
CA ASN A 166 9.74 17.23 2.93
C ASN A 166 8.78 16.78 1.81
N CYS A 167 7.51 16.70 2.13
CA CYS A 167 6.48 16.34 1.17
C CYS A 167 5.25 17.26 1.31
N ASN A 168 4.88 17.88 0.20
CA ASN A 168 3.74 18.80 0.16
C ASN A 168 2.42 18.13 -0.27
N THR A 169 2.46 16.86 -0.67
CA THR A 169 1.26 16.10 -1.09
C THR A 169 1.24 14.70 -0.52
N HIS A 170 0.04 14.26 -0.14
CA HIS A 170 -0.25 12.89 0.28
C HIS A 170 -0.89 12.06 -0.83
N VAL A 171 -1.05 12.63 -2.03
CA VAL A 171 -1.63 11.95 -3.19
C VAL A 171 -0.52 11.61 -4.16
N ARG A 172 -0.42 10.33 -4.50
CA ARG A 172 0.52 9.83 -5.51
C ARG A 172 -0.24 9.19 -6.64
N LEU A 173 0.09 9.57 -7.88
CA LEU A 173 -0.49 9.01 -9.07
C LEU A 173 0.57 8.18 -9.80
N ARG A 174 0.28 6.90 -10.07
CA ARG A 174 1.18 5.99 -10.78
C ARG A 174 0.50 5.47 -12.03
N MET A 175 1.26 5.28 -13.10
CA MET A 175 0.76 4.60 -14.29
C MET A 175 0.29 3.20 -13.92
N ALA A 176 -0.91 2.85 -14.38
CA ALA A 176 -1.50 1.54 -14.17
C ALA A 176 -0.77 0.42 -14.92
N ARG A 177 0.01 0.78 -15.93
CA ARG A 177 0.93 -0.04 -16.73
C ARG A 177 2.29 0.66 -16.74
N ASP A 178 3.27 0.19 -17.46
CA ASP A 178 4.58 0.83 -17.62
C ASP A 178 5.40 0.91 -16.31
N LYS A 179 5.55 -0.22 -15.62
CA LYS A 179 6.35 -0.36 -14.38
C LYS A 179 5.89 0.53 -13.22
N GLY A 180 4.68 1.07 -13.29
CA GLY A 180 4.12 1.88 -12.23
C GLY A 180 4.87 3.19 -12.00
N GLU A 181 5.33 3.86 -13.05
CA GLU A 181 5.98 5.17 -12.95
C GLU A 181 5.04 6.19 -12.29
N ILE A 182 5.61 7.02 -11.41
CA ILE A 182 4.88 8.14 -10.84
C ILE A 182 4.75 9.21 -11.92
N VAL A 183 3.53 9.71 -12.08
CA VAL A 183 3.22 10.75 -13.05
C VAL A 183 2.69 12.00 -12.35
N PRO A 184 2.99 13.19 -12.89
CA PRO A 184 2.43 14.43 -12.37
C PRO A 184 0.91 14.47 -12.59
N TYR A 185 0.22 15.23 -11.76
CA TYR A 185 -1.20 15.53 -11.91
C TYR A 185 -1.50 16.96 -11.47
N GLU A 186 -2.54 17.55 -12.02
CA GLU A 186 -3.02 18.85 -11.59
C GLU A 186 -3.89 18.70 -10.30
N PRO A 187 -3.60 19.48 -9.24
CA PRO A 187 -4.34 19.42 -8.00
C PRO A 187 -5.82 19.80 -8.18
N THR A 188 -6.71 18.83 -7.99
CA THR A 188 -8.15 19.00 -8.05
C THR A 188 -8.74 19.32 -6.67
N ARG A 189 -10.03 19.66 -6.60
CA ARG A 189 -10.75 19.77 -5.31
C ARG A 189 -10.69 18.49 -4.52
N TYR A 190 -10.77 17.34 -5.21
CA TYR A 190 -10.68 16.02 -4.61
C TYR A 190 -9.31 15.78 -3.97
N THR A 191 -8.21 15.98 -4.70
CA THR A 191 -6.86 15.77 -4.15
C THR A 191 -6.53 16.72 -3.00
N LYS A 192 -6.94 17.99 -3.09
CA LYS A 192 -6.81 18.97 -2.02
C LYS A 192 -7.59 18.57 -0.76
N HIS A 193 -8.75 17.94 -0.93
CA HIS A 193 -9.52 17.41 0.20
C HIS A 193 -8.79 16.26 0.89
N ILE A 194 -8.24 15.31 0.12
CA ILE A 194 -7.39 14.23 0.65
C ILE A 194 -6.20 14.80 1.42
N ASP A 195 -5.44 15.71 0.82
CA ASP A 195 -4.30 16.36 1.48
C ASP A 195 -4.69 17.02 2.81
N SER A 196 -5.85 17.67 2.85
CA SER A 196 -6.36 18.27 4.07
C SER A 196 -6.67 17.24 5.18
N ILE A 197 -7.27 16.10 4.83
CA ILE A 197 -7.51 15.01 5.79
C ILE A 197 -6.19 14.44 6.27
N MET A 198 -5.26 14.20 5.35
CA MET A 198 -3.96 13.58 5.65
C MET A 198 -3.09 14.46 6.55
N LYS A 199 -3.08 15.78 6.33
CA LYS A 199 -2.39 16.73 7.20
C LYS A 199 -2.93 16.66 8.62
N ARG A 200 -4.27 16.64 8.78
CA ARG A 200 -4.88 16.48 10.11
C ARG A 200 -4.55 15.12 10.73
N TYR A 201 -4.55 14.07 9.92
CA TYR A 201 -4.19 12.74 10.41
C TYR A 201 -2.74 12.67 10.89
N HIS A 202 -1.79 13.23 10.15
CA HIS A 202 -0.41 13.37 10.57
C HIS A 202 -0.29 14.05 11.92
N GLN A 203 -0.89 15.23 12.06
CA GLN A 203 -0.91 15.96 13.33
C GLN A 203 -1.49 15.11 14.47
N LYS A 204 -2.57 14.37 14.21
CA LYS A 204 -3.17 13.49 15.21
C LYS A 204 -2.29 12.29 15.60
N LEU A 205 -1.57 11.71 14.66
CA LEU A 205 -0.63 10.63 14.95
C LEU A 205 0.51 11.10 15.89
N GLU A 206 0.97 12.33 15.73
CA GLU A 206 1.92 12.97 16.65
C GLU A 206 1.30 13.23 18.02
N GLU A 207 0.09 13.84 18.08
CA GLU A 207 -0.64 14.09 19.33
C GLU A 207 -0.95 12.79 20.09
N TRP A 208 -1.29 11.71 19.39
CA TRP A 208 -1.55 10.38 19.98
C TRP A 208 -0.26 9.63 20.34
N ASP A 209 0.90 10.18 20.02
CA ASP A 209 2.22 9.57 20.25
C ASP A 209 2.25 8.12 19.73
N LEU A 210 2.01 7.99 18.39
CA LEU A 210 2.11 6.70 17.73
C LEU A 210 3.54 6.19 17.74
N ARG A 211 3.73 4.96 18.19
CA ARG A 211 5.03 4.28 18.25
C ARG A 211 4.98 2.95 17.54
N ILE A 212 6.08 2.62 16.86
CA ILE A 212 6.35 1.29 16.32
C ILE A 212 7.60 0.77 17.04
N ASP A 213 7.49 -0.42 17.67
CA ASP A 213 8.56 -1.00 18.50
C ASP A 213 9.02 -0.07 19.64
N GLY A 214 8.10 0.70 20.19
CA GLY A 214 8.39 1.67 21.26
C GLY A 214 9.06 2.97 20.79
N ILE A 215 9.37 3.10 19.50
CA ILE A 215 10.01 4.27 18.90
C ILE A 215 8.94 5.14 18.25
N GLN A 216 8.88 6.42 18.66
CA GLN A 216 8.11 7.41 17.93
C GLN A 216 8.80 7.65 16.57
N ILE A 217 8.07 7.49 15.48
CA ILE A 217 8.61 7.77 14.15
C ILE A 217 8.28 9.22 13.81
N PRO A 218 9.26 10.11 13.80
CA PRO A 218 9.02 11.47 13.40
C PRO A 218 8.61 11.50 11.93
N ASN A 219 7.59 12.28 11.63
CA ASN A 219 7.16 12.55 10.26
C ASN A 219 6.89 11.28 9.42
N MET A 220 6.06 10.39 9.94
CA MET A 220 5.56 9.24 9.16
C MET A 220 4.92 9.73 7.87
N HIS A 221 5.45 9.30 6.73
CA HIS A 221 4.88 9.69 5.45
C HIS A 221 3.72 8.79 5.07
N LEU A 222 2.52 9.37 5.11
CA LEU A 222 1.30 8.73 4.65
C LEU A 222 0.94 9.21 3.26
N PHE A 223 0.59 8.31 2.38
CA PHE A 223 0.12 8.67 1.06
C PHE A 223 -0.94 7.71 0.53
N VAL A 224 -1.76 8.22 -0.36
CA VAL A 224 -2.73 7.44 -1.14
C VAL A 224 -2.21 7.24 -2.54
N ASN A 225 -2.13 5.99 -2.98
CA ASN A 225 -1.62 5.63 -4.29
C ASN A 225 -2.78 5.42 -5.27
N PHE A 226 -2.96 6.33 -6.21
CA PHE A 226 -3.92 6.20 -7.29
C PHE A 226 -3.26 5.68 -8.56
N GLN A 227 -4.08 5.18 -9.47
CA GLN A 227 -3.63 4.65 -10.75
C GLN A 227 -4.07 5.57 -11.90
N ALA A 228 -3.11 6.04 -12.68
CA ALA A 228 -3.36 6.73 -13.95
C ALA A 228 -3.63 5.70 -15.04
N VAL A 229 -4.74 5.86 -15.75
CA VAL A 229 -5.09 5.03 -16.90
C VAL A 229 -4.93 5.85 -18.16
N LYS A 230 -4.16 5.34 -19.14
CA LYS A 230 -3.67 6.07 -20.31
C LYS A 230 -4.76 6.83 -21.07
N ASP A 231 -5.95 6.24 -21.18
CA ASP A 231 -7.06 6.81 -21.96
C ASP A 231 -8.10 7.52 -21.07
N GLN A 232 -7.80 7.66 -19.79
CA GLN A 232 -8.68 8.31 -18.81
C GLN A 232 -8.10 9.68 -18.44
N VAL A 233 -8.33 10.65 -19.33
CA VAL A 233 -7.90 12.04 -19.17
C VAL A 233 -9.07 13.00 -19.27
N ASP A 234 -8.94 14.18 -18.68
CA ASP A 234 -9.89 15.26 -18.83
C ASP A 234 -9.74 15.97 -20.20
N SER A 235 -10.54 17.01 -20.44
CA SER A 235 -10.48 17.82 -21.67
C SER A 235 -9.14 18.55 -21.87
N ASN A 236 -8.33 18.69 -20.82
CA ASN A 236 -7.02 19.33 -20.84
C ASN A 236 -5.86 18.33 -20.98
N GLY A 237 -6.17 17.02 -21.03
CA GLY A 237 -5.18 15.94 -21.10
C GLY A 237 -4.59 15.51 -19.75
N ASN A 238 -5.15 15.98 -18.61
CA ASN A 238 -4.72 15.54 -17.29
C ASN A 238 -5.37 14.22 -16.92
N TYR A 239 -4.62 13.32 -16.28
CA TYR A 239 -5.16 12.04 -15.83
C TYR A 239 -6.26 12.19 -14.79
N LEU A 240 -7.34 11.44 -14.97
CA LEU A 240 -8.44 11.36 -14.01
C LEU A 240 -8.03 10.49 -12.82
N ILE A 241 -8.17 11.02 -11.60
CA ILE A 241 -7.90 10.30 -10.37
C ILE A 241 -9.17 9.58 -9.91
N ARG A 242 -9.46 8.43 -10.52
CA ARG A 242 -10.68 7.63 -10.30
C ARG A 242 -10.41 6.12 -10.22
N HIS A 243 -9.15 5.73 -10.05
CA HIS A 243 -8.73 4.34 -10.05
C HIS A 243 -7.73 4.10 -8.93
N GLY A 244 -7.81 2.94 -8.30
CA GLY A 244 -6.94 2.59 -7.17
C GLY A 244 -7.31 3.34 -5.90
N GLY A 245 -6.30 3.83 -5.18
CA GLY A 245 -6.51 4.64 -3.96
C GLY A 245 -6.05 3.94 -2.69
N ARG A 246 -5.13 2.99 -2.78
CA ARG A 246 -4.60 2.32 -1.58
C ARG A 246 -3.71 3.24 -0.78
N TRP A 247 -3.80 3.07 0.52
CA TRP A 247 -3.11 3.82 1.54
C TRP A 247 -1.82 3.14 1.94
N TYR A 248 -0.80 3.92 2.18
CA TYR A 248 0.49 3.42 2.63
C TYR A 248 1.02 4.27 3.77
N GLY A 249 1.47 3.60 4.81
CA GLY A 249 2.19 4.15 5.94
C GLY A 249 3.29 3.17 6.35
N GLU A 250 4.14 3.56 7.28
CA GLU A 250 5.26 2.75 7.78
C GLU A 250 4.82 1.39 8.32
N TRP A 251 3.64 1.32 8.91
CA TRP A 251 3.09 0.10 9.51
C TRP A 251 2.57 -0.94 8.50
N ASN A 252 2.39 -0.58 7.22
CA ASN A 252 1.93 -1.53 6.21
C ASN A 252 2.92 -2.68 5.96
N ALA A 253 4.20 -2.46 6.27
CA ALA A 253 5.24 -3.49 6.17
C ALA A 253 5.23 -4.50 7.34
N ILE A 254 4.44 -4.25 8.40
CA ILE A 254 4.39 -5.12 9.58
C ILE A 254 3.42 -6.28 9.29
N LYS A 255 3.87 -7.52 9.53
CA LYS A 255 3.03 -8.72 9.38
C LYS A 255 1.79 -8.64 10.28
N LYS A 256 0.66 -9.18 9.82
CA LYS A 256 -0.65 -9.07 10.50
C LYS A 256 -0.60 -9.53 11.97
N ASP A 257 0.05 -10.64 12.24
CA ASP A 257 0.20 -11.24 13.58
C ASP A 257 1.12 -10.46 14.53
N GLU A 258 1.91 -9.54 14.01
CA GLU A 258 2.85 -8.72 14.77
C GLU A 258 2.34 -7.30 15.03
N ARG A 259 1.40 -6.79 14.22
CA ARG A 259 0.96 -5.38 14.26
C ARG A 259 0.54 -4.92 15.64
N LEU A 260 -0.33 -5.70 16.31
CA LEU A 260 -0.86 -5.36 17.63
C LEU A 260 0.20 -5.43 18.75
N LYS A 261 1.35 -6.10 18.50
CA LYS A 261 2.47 -6.15 19.45
C LYS A 261 3.42 -4.98 19.26
N ARG A 262 3.58 -4.51 18.02
CA ARG A 262 4.59 -3.53 17.61
C ARG A 262 4.06 -2.11 17.57
N ILE A 263 2.76 -1.93 17.33
CA ILE A 263 2.10 -0.62 17.26
C ILE A 263 1.52 -0.25 18.63
N SER A 264 1.73 0.97 19.06
CA SER A 264 1.14 1.49 20.29
C SER A 264 0.84 2.98 20.20
N PHE A 265 -0.11 3.46 21.01
CA PHE A 265 -0.40 4.87 21.23
C PHE A 265 -0.25 5.18 22.71
N LYS A 266 0.22 6.36 23.05
CA LYS A 266 0.39 6.77 24.45
C LYS A 266 -0.96 6.74 25.20
N GLY A 267 -1.00 5.98 26.28
CA GLY A 267 -2.20 5.88 27.15
C GLY A 267 -3.41 5.18 26.52
N ALA A 268 -3.27 4.57 25.35
CA ALA A 268 -4.38 3.88 24.67
C ALA A 268 -4.74 2.54 25.32
N GLY A 269 -3.76 1.85 25.90
CA GLY A 269 -3.92 0.48 26.40
C GLY A 269 -3.92 -0.55 25.28
N GLU A 270 -4.68 -1.63 25.44
CA GLU A 270 -4.80 -2.71 24.46
C GLU A 270 -5.39 -2.20 23.14
N LEU A 271 -4.77 -2.60 22.02
CA LEU A 271 -5.25 -2.33 20.67
C LEU A 271 -5.94 -3.55 20.08
N ILE A 272 -6.86 -3.31 19.16
CA ILE A 272 -7.54 -4.32 18.35
C ILE A 272 -7.52 -3.91 16.89
N GLU A 273 -7.54 -4.91 15.98
CA GLU A 273 -7.69 -4.69 14.54
C GLU A 273 -9.12 -5.08 14.15
N GLU A 274 -9.86 -4.14 13.57
CA GLU A 274 -11.23 -4.32 13.08
C GLU A 274 -11.23 -4.25 11.56
N ASP A 275 -11.62 -5.34 10.92
CA ASP A 275 -11.71 -5.48 9.47
C ASP A 275 -13.15 -5.28 9.00
N TYR A 276 -13.35 -4.63 7.85
CA TYR A 276 -14.62 -4.71 7.13
C TYR A 276 -14.82 -6.09 6.54
N GLN A 277 -15.96 -6.68 6.86
CA GLN A 277 -16.38 -7.89 6.18
C GLN A 277 -16.75 -7.57 4.72
N ALA A 278 -16.09 -8.23 3.73
CA ALA A 278 -16.32 -7.99 2.31
C ALA A 278 -16.29 -6.49 1.93
N CYS A 279 -15.27 -5.75 2.38
CA CYS A 279 -15.16 -4.30 2.28
C CYS A 279 -15.52 -3.75 0.89
N CYS A 280 -14.92 -4.29 -0.17
CA CYS A 280 -15.18 -3.85 -1.53
C CYS A 280 -16.66 -3.98 -1.93
N SER A 281 -17.28 -5.14 -1.67
CA SER A 281 -18.70 -5.36 -2.00
C SER A 281 -19.62 -4.44 -1.19
N ASN A 282 -19.32 -4.24 0.08
CA ASN A 282 -20.04 -3.33 0.95
C ASN A 282 -19.87 -1.86 0.53
N ALA A 283 -18.67 -1.46 0.13
CA ALA A 283 -18.43 -0.12 -0.40
C ALA A 283 -19.23 0.16 -1.69
N LEU A 284 -19.30 -0.84 -2.58
CA LEU A 284 -20.09 -0.77 -3.80
C LEU A 284 -21.60 -0.69 -3.51
N SER A 285 -22.11 -1.51 -2.57
CA SER A 285 -23.50 -1.45 -2.15
C SER A 285 -23.86 -0.08 -1.58
N LEU A 286 -23.04 0.42 -0.66
CA LEU A 286 -23.22 1.75 -0.08
C LEU A 286 -23.12 2.86 -1.14
N TRP A 287 -22.30 2.69 -2.16
CA TRP A 287 -22.21 3.61 -3.28
C TRP A 287 -23.48 3.62 -4.14
N GLU A 288 -23.98 2.45 -4.54
CA GLU A 288 -25.13 2.32 -5.42
C GLU A 288 -26.45 2.59 -4.72
N THR A 289 -26.69 1.93 -3.59
CA THR A 289 -27.98 1.90 -2.91
C THR A 289 -28.07 2.84 -1.71
N GLY A 290 -26.93 3.23 -1.12
CA GLY A 290 -26.88 3.95 0.16
C GLY A 290 -27.00 3.04 1.38
N GLU A 291 -27.01 1.71 1.20
CA GLU A 291 -27.18 0.71 2.25
C GLU A 291 -26.03 -0.27 2.27
N TRP A 292 -25.69 -0.79 3.47
CA TRP A 292 -24.79 -1.91 3.63
C TRP A 292 -25.46 -3.20 3.13
N LEU A 293 -24.66 -4.18 2.71
CA LEU A 293 -25.18 -5.52 2.48
C LEU A 293 -25.62 -6.12 3.83
N ASP A 294 -26.79 -6.75 3.84
CA ASP A 294 -27.36 -7.33 5.06
C ASP A 294 -26.54 -8.53 5.58
N GLU A 295 -25.85 -9.24 4.66
CA GLU A 295 -25.08 -10.43 4.96
C GLU A 295 -23.76 -10.47 4.17
N ASP A 296 -22.87 -11.39 4.54
CA ASP A 296 -21.61 -11.64 3.83
C ASP A 296 -21.88 -12.25 2.43
N PRO A 297 -21.67 -11.48 1.34
CA PRO A 297 -21.97 -11.93 0.00
C PRO A 297 -21.14 -13.15 -0.43
N TYR A 298 -19.95 -13.33 0.15
CA TYR A 298 -19.10 -14.48 -0.16
C TYR A 298 -19.59 -15.75 0.55
N ALA A 299 -20.08 -15.62 1.78
CA ALA A 299 -20.68 -16.74 2.52
C ALA A 299 -21.97 -17.21 1.83
N TRP A 300 -22.82 -16.27 1.40
CA TRP A 300 -24.06 -16.58 0.69
C TRP A 300 -23.83 -17.41 -0.57
N VAL A 301 -22.96 -16.95 -1.45
CA VAL A 301 -22.61 -17.66 -2.67
C VAL A 301 -21.92 -18.98 -2.34
N GLY A 302 -21.10 -19.02 -1.31
CA GLY A 302 -20.46 -20.25 -0.83
C GLY A 302 -21.48 -21.29 -0.37
N SER A 303 -22.45 -20.91 0.42
CA SER A 303 -23.54 -21.79 0.89
C SER A 303 -24.44 -22.25 -0.26
N TRP A 304 -24.73 -21.37 -1.22
CA TRP A 304 -25.47 -21.75 -2.44
C TRP A 304 -24.71 -22.81 -3.25
N LEU A 305 -23.43 -22.63 -3.50
CA LEU A 305 -22.59 -23.63 -4.19
C LEU A 305 -22.57 -24.95 -3.41
N TRP A 306 -22.45 -24.88 -2.11
CA TRP A 306 -22.50 -26.04 -1.22
C TRP A 306 -23.82 -26.83 -1.37
N SER A 307 -24.95 -26.12 -1.33
CA SER A 307 -26.30 -26.72 -1.44
C SER A 307 -26.54 -27.41 -2.79
N LYS A 308 -25.80 -27.03 -3.84
CA LYS A 308 -25.87 -27.64 -5.18
C LYS A 308 -24.92 -28.82 -5.37
N ASN A 309 -24.39 -29.40 -4.30
CA ASN A 309 -23.39 -30.48 -4.30
C ASN A 309 -22.11 -30.15 -5.09
N PHE A 310 -21.80 -28.87 -5.23
CA PHE A 310 -20.50 -28.44 -5.72
C PHE A 310 -19.43 -28.49 -4.62
N ALA A 311 -19.79 -29.03 -3.47
CA ALA A 311 -18.87 -29.24 -2.37
C ALA A 311 -17.80 -30.23 -2.77
N ILE A 312 -16.59 -29.79 -2.70
CA ILE A 312 -15.44 -30.65 -2.76
C ILE A 312 -15.19 -31.14 -1.33
N ASP A 313 -14.61 -32.32 -1.23
CA ASP A 313 -14.35 -33.13 -0.02
C ASP A 313 -13.65 -32.42 1.17
N SER A 314 -13.55 -31.08 1.16
CA SER A 314 -12.95 -30.30 2.24
C SER A 314 -13.80 -30.26 3.52
N GLY A 315 -15.10 -30.56 3.40
CA GLY A 315 -16.03 -30.64 4.53
C GLY A 315 -16.25 -29.34 5.31
N LYS A 316 -15.81 -28.18 4.79
CA LYS A 316 -15.87 -26.92 5.55
C LYS A 316 -16.48 -25.78 4.72
N GLU A 317 -17.58 -25.23 5.20
CA GLU A 317 -18.26 -24.05 4.65
C GLU A 317 -17.30 -22.85 4.52
N LYS A 318 -16.38 -22.70 5.47
CA LYS A 318 -15.33 -21.66 5.43
C LYS A 318 -14.45 -21.73 4.19
N ASP A 319 -14.17 -22.92 3.66
CA ASP A 319 -13.34 -23.10 2.48
C ASP A 319 -14.07 -22.63 1.21
N MET A 320 -15.40 -22.84 1.15
CA MET A 320 -16.23 -22.32 0.05
C MET A 320 -16.31 -20.80 0.06
N ARG A 321 -16.46 -20.18 1.23
CA ARG A 321 -16.41 -18.73 1.37
C ARG A 321 -15.07 -18.15 0.89
N ASN A 322 -13.96 -18.75 1.30
CA ASN A 322 -12.62 -18.33 0.89
C ASN A 322 -12.40 -18.52 -0.62
N PHE A 323 -12.92 -19.60 -1.19
CA PHE A 323 -12.91 -19.81 -2.62
C PHE A 323 -13.67 -18.70 -3.34
N VAL A 324 -14.92 -18.42 -2.93
CA VAL A 324 -15.72 -17.33 -3.52
C VAL A 324 -14.98 -16.00 -3.40
N LYS A 325 -14.45 -15.67 -2.22
CA LYS A 325 -13.64 -14.45 -2.02
C LYS A 325 -12.49 -14.38 -3.01
N SER A 326 -11.73 -15.46 -3.19
CA SER A 326 -10.58 -15.49 -4.11
C SER A 326 -10.96 -15.31 -5.58
N VAL A 327 -12.11 -15.83 -6.01
CA VAL A 327 -12.64 -15.60 -7.36
C VAL A 327 -13.07 -14.14 -7.53
N MET A 328 -13.76 -13.58 -6.53
CA MET A 328 -14.28 -12.21 -6.58
C MET A 328 -13.19 -11.15 -6.53
N HIS A 329 -12.00 -11.45 -6.03
CA HIS A 329 -10.84 -10.55 -6.14
C HIS A 329 -10.32 -10.44 -7.59
N ILE A 330 -10.46 -11.49 -8.39
CA ILE A 330 -9.95 -11.56 -9.76
C ILE A 330 -11.02 -11.12 -10.78
N ALA A 331 -12.27 -11.55 -10.57
CA ALA A 331 -13.36 -11.38 -11.52
C ALA A 331 -13.58 -9.95 -12.03
N PRO A 332 -13.49 -8.88 -11.23
CA PRO A 332 -13.68 -7.52 -11.73
C PRO A 332 -12.61 -7.04 -12.73
N ASN A 333 -11.51 -7.74 -12.83
CA ASN A 333 -10.36 -7.33 -13.64
C ASN A 333 -10.13 -8.20 -14.88
N ILE A 334 -10.89 -9.29 -15.04
CA ILE A 334 -10.67 -10.29 -16.10
C ILE A 334 -11.97 -10.59 -16.83
N SER A 335 -11.87 -10.80 -18.14
CA SER A 335 -13.02 -11.28 -18.92
C SER A 335 -13.47 -12.67 -18.42
N PRO A 336 -14.77 -12.99 -18.50
CA PRO A 336 -15.27 -14.30 -18.08
C PRO A 336 -14.53 -15.49 -18.71
N LYS A 337 -14.10 -15.35 -19.97
CA LYS A 337 -13.35 -16.41 -20.68
C LYS A 337 -11.95 -16.68 -20.12
N GLY A 338 -11.36 -15.71 -19.45
CA GLY A 338 -10.02 -15.82 -18.85
C GLY A 338 -10.03 -16.19 -17.37
N LEU A 339 -11.18 -16.06 -16.69
CA LEU A 339 -11.28 -16.14 -15.25
C LEU A 339 -10.82 -17.48 -14.65
N GLU A 340 -11.26 -18.60 -15.23
CA GLU A 340 -10.88 -19.93 -14.75
C GLU A 340 -9.37 -20.15 -14.81
N LYS A 341 -8.77 -19.79 -15.96
CA LYS A 341 -7.31 -19.91 -16.18
C LYS A 341 -6.52 -19.00 -15.25
N ALA A 342 -6.96 -17.78 -15.08
CA ALA A 342 -6.30 -16.83 -14.20
C ALA A 342 -6.39 -17.28 -12.74
N TRP A 343 -7.57 -17.68 -12.28
CA TRP A 343 -7.74 -18.19 -10.92
C TRP A 343 -6.88 -19.43 -10.67
N PHE A 344 -6.83 -20.38 -11.61
CA PHE A 344 -5.98 -21.57 -11.49
C PHE A 344 -4.50 -21.21 -11.41
N LYS A 345 -4.01 -20.29 -12.22
CA LYS A 345 -2.61 -19.86 -12.21
C LYS A 345 -2.19 -19.37 -10.84
N ASP A 346 -3.02 -18.55 -10.21
CA ASP A 346 -2.72 -17.96 -8.89
C ASP A 346 -2.87 -18.96 -7.74
N ASN A 347 -3.68 -19.99 -7.92
CA ASN A 347 -4.03 -20.95 -6.88
C ASN A 347 -3.50 -22.37 -7.14
N LYS A 348 -2.67 -22.60 -8.15
CA LYS A 348 -2.20 -23.93 -8.60
C LYS A 348 -1.54 -24.79 -7.52
N LYS A 349 -1.03 -24.18 -6.47
CA LYS A 349 -0.44 -24.90 -5.31
C LYS A 349 -1.47 -25.39 -4.31
N LYS A 350 -2.72 -24.93 -4.38
CA LYS A 350 -3.77 -25.34 -3.48
C LYS A 350 -4.30 -26.72 -3.88
N LYS A 351 -4.53 -27.58 -2.90
CA LYS A 351 -5.26 -28.82 -3.08
C LYS A 351 -6.61 -28.50 -3.75
N TYR A 352 -7.03 -29.21 -4.76
CA TYR A 352 -8.28 -28.99 -5.52
C TYR A 352 -8.30 -27.77 -6.46
N ALA A 353 -7.16 -27.13 -6.78
CA ALA A 353 -7.14 -25.96 -7.64
C ALA A 353 -7.80 -26.22 -9.01
N GLU A 354 -7.59 -27.41 -9.59
CA GLU A 354 -8.18 -27.76 -10.90
C GLU A 354 -9.72 -27.81 -10.86
N VAL A 355 -10.28 -28.42 -9.81
CA VAL A 355 -11.73 -28.54 -9.66
C VAL A 355 -12.35 -27.18 -9.37
N TYR A 356 -11.74 -26.38 -8.50
CA TYR A 356 -12.24 -25.05 -8.18
C TYR A 356 -12.15 -24.09 -9.37
N SER A 357 -11.13 -24.21 -10.23
CA SER A 357 -11.02 -23.34 -11.40
C SER A 357 -12.23 -23.45 -12.32
N THR A 358 -12.75 -24.64 -12.54
CA THR A 358 -13.95 -24.88 -13.40
C THR A 358 -15.24 -24.33 -12.78
N MET A 359 -15.23 -23.99 -11.51
CA MET A 359 -16.37 -23.41 -10.78
C MET A 359 -16.32 -21.88 -10.73
N ALA A 360 -15.23 -21.23 -11.14
CA ALA A 360 -15.06 -19.80 -10.99
C ALA A 360 -16.16 -18.97 -11.69
N LEU A 361 -16.60 -19.38 -12.88
CA LEU A 361 -17.72 -18.72 -13.57
C LEU A 361 -19.05 -18.84 -12.81
N ARG A 362 -19.30 -19.99 -12.16
CA ARG A 362 -20.51 -20.17 -11.35
C ARG A 362 -20.50 -19.31 -10.10
N VAL A 363 -19.33 -19.05 -9.53
CA VAL A 363 -19.19 -18.07 -8.44
C VAL A 363 -19.69 -16.71 -8.90
N VAL A 364 -19.24 -16.26 -10.07
CA VAL A 364 -19.62 -14.95 -10.61
C VAL A 364 -21.12 -14.89 -10.92
N GLU A 365 -21.68 -15.94 -11.50
CA GLU A 365 -23.13 -16.03 -11.75
C GLU A 365 -23.94 -15.98 -10.45
N GLY A 366 -23.53 -16.77 -9.45
CA GLY A 366 -24.15 -16.76 -8.12
C GLY A 366 -24.04 -15.38 -7.45
N PHE A 367 -22.86 -14.77 -7.52
CA PHE A 367 -22.66 -13.43 -6.94
C PHE A 367 -23.57 -12.38 -7.59
N LYS A 368 -23.72 -12.40 -8.91
CA LYS A 368 -24.63 -11.50 -9.64
C LYS A 368 -26.09 -11.73 -9.27
N PHE A 369 -26.48 -12.99 -9.12
CA PHE A 369 -27.86 -13.32 -8.77
C PHE A 369 -28.24 -12.81 -7.38
N TYR A 370 -27.33 -12.94 -6.43
CA TYR A 370 -27.58 -12.50 -5.03
C TYR A 370 -27.30 -11.01 -4.78
N ASN A 371 -26.53 -10.36 -5.66
CA ASN A 371 -26.16 -8.95 -5.48
C ASN A 371 -26.37 -8.16 -6.78
N PRO A 372 -27.62 -8.09 -7.30
CA PRO A 372 -27.91 -7.52 -8.60
C PRO A 372 -27.54 -6.02 -8.71
N ASP A 373 -27.64 -5.28 -7.61
CA ASP A 373 -27.37 -3.85 -7.58
C ASP A 373 -25.89 -3.49 -7.83
N ILE A 374 -24.99 -4.41 -7.47
CA ILE A 374 -23.55 -4.23 -7.69
C ILE A 374 -22.97 -5.16 -8.76
N ALA A 375 -23.83 -5.94 -9.43
CA ALA A 375 -23.41 -6.95 -10.40
C ALA A 375 -22.64 -6.35 -11.60
N HIS A 376 -23.00 -5.14 -12.03
CA HIS A 376 -22.36 -4.45 -13.15
C HIS A 376 -20.90 -4.09 -12.88
N TRP A 377 -20.50 -3.96 -11.61
CA TRP A 377 -19.11 -3.71 -11.23
C TRP A 377 -18.18 -4.90 -11.46
N ILE A 378 -18.71 -6.08 -11.76
CA ILE A 378 -17.93 -7.33 -11.74
C ILE A 378 -17.51 -7.78 -13.15
N LEU A 379 -18.19 -7.32 -14.22
CA LEU A 379 -18.01 -7.91 -15.55
C LEU A 379 -17.88 -6.93 -16.71
N ASP A 380 -17.96 -5.64 -16.49
CA ASP A 380 -17.98 -4.67 -17.58
C ASP A 380 -16.62 -4.04 -17.86
N SER A 381 -15.69 -4.81 -18.38
CA SER A 381 -14.37 -4.33 -18.82
C SER A 381 -13.31 -4.09 -17.72
N GLY A 382 -12.07 -4.39 -18.04
CA GLY A 382 -10.88 -4.47 -17.17
C GLY A 382 -10.45 -3.23 -16.38
N LEU A 383 -11.33 -2.25 -16.18
CA LEU A 383 -11.09 -1.11 -15.30
C LEU A 383 -12.02 -1.10 -14.08
N THR A 384 -13.01 -1.98 -14.04
CA THR A 384 -14.07 -1.98 -13.02
C THR A 384 -13.52 -2.27 -11.63
N GLY A 385 -12.60 -3.23 -11.51
CA GLY A 385 -11.97 -3.54 -10.22
C GLY A 385 -11.16 -2.38 -9.65
N ARG A 386 -10.50 -1.57 -10.49
CA ARG A 386 -9.77 -0.38 -10.04
C ARG A 386 -10.70 0.76 -9.62
N LYS A 387 -11.85 0.89 -10.28
CA LYS A 387 -12.90 1.83 -9.86
C LYS A 387 -13.53 1.38 -8.55
N ALA A 388 -13.79 0.08 -8.39
CA ALA A 388 -14.28 -0.49 -7.13
C ALA A 388 -13.29 -0.22 -5.98
N MET A 389 -11.99 -0.41 -6.20
CA MET A 389 -10.94 -0.06 -5.24
C MET A 389 -10.93 1.44 -4.93
N PHE A 390 -11.22 2.30 -5.90
CA PHE A 390 -11.36 3.74 -5.67
C PHE A 390 -12.50 4.05 -4.71
N ILE A 391 -13.67 3.42 -4.86
CA ILE A 391 -14.80 3.59 -3.96
C ILE A 391 -14.47 3.07 -2.57
N GLU A 392 -13.88 1.87 -2.46
CA GLU A 392 -13.42 1.27 -1.21
C GLU A 392 -12.48 2.21 -0.45
N SER A 393 -11.45 2.71 -1.11
CA SER A 393 -10.48 3.61 -0.46
C SER A 393 -11.08 4.94 -0.02
N ASN A 394 -12.09 5.43 -0.73
CA ASN A 394 -12.80 6.65 -0.33
C ASN A 394 -13.79 6.40 0.82
N LEU A 395 -14.34 5.20 0.95
CA LEU A 395 -15.05 4.77 2.15
C LEU A 395 -14.12 4.85 3.36
N MET A 396 -12.93 4.25 3.25
CA MET A 396 -11.91 4.26 4.31
C MET A 396 -11.48 5.68 4.68
N LEU A 397 -11.34 6.58 3.68
CA LEU A 397 -11.02 7.99 3.90
C LEU A 397 -12.13 8.72 4.69
N GLY A 398 -13.38 8.48 4.33
CA GLY A 398 -14.52 9.07 5.04
C GLY A 398 -14.60 8.62 6.50
N VAL A 399 -14.32 7.34 6.75
CA VAL A 399 -14.23 6.79 8.12
C VAL A 399 -13.07 7.42 8.88
N LEU A 400 -11.89 7.47 8.26
CA LEU A 400 -10.70 8.06 8.89
C LEU A 400 -10.94 9.51 9.29
N ASP A 401 -11.53 10.33 8.42
CA ASP A 401 -11.83 11.73 8.72
C ASP A 401 -12.76 11.88 9.94
N LYS A 402 -13.76 10.99 10.07
CA LYS A 402 -14.65 10.98 11.23
C LYS A 402 -13.96 10.48 12.51
N LEU A 403 -13.12 9.45 12.44
CA LEU A 403 -12.36 8.95 13.59
C LEU A 403 -11.40 10.03 14.12
N ILE A 404 -10.72 10.75 13.22
CA ILE A 404 -9.85 11.88 13.56
C ILE A 404 -10.65 12.98 14.28
N LYS A 405 -11.83 13.34 13.76
CA LYS A 405 -12.70 14.35 14.38
C LYS A 405 -13.25 13.94 15.74
N ALA A 406 -13.46 12.64 15.94
CA ALA A 406 -13.89 12.09 17.22
C ALA A 406 -12.73 11.87 18.20
N ASP A 407 -11.50 12.24 17.83
CA ASP A 407 -10.29 12.04 18.62
C ASP A 407 -10.08 10.57 19.05
N ILE A 408 -10.31 9.66 18.10
CA ILE A 408 -10.09 8.22 18.30
C ILE A 408 -8.77 7.84 17.64
N PRO A 409 -7.73 7.46 18.43
CA PRO A 409 -6.47 6.98 17.88
C PRO A 409 -6.69 5.82 16.92
N VAL A 410 -6.12 5.91 15.73
CA VAL A 410 -6.31 4.91 14.67
C VAL A 410 -5.09 4.78 13.79
N VAL A 411 -4.80 3.56 13.38
CA VAL A 411 -3.93 3.22 12.24
C VAL A 411 -4.75 2.49 11.21
N THR A 412 -4.71 2.92 9.96
CA THR A 412 -5.43 2.29 8.85
C THR A 412 -4.54 1.33 8.09
N ILE A 413 -5.05 0.13 7.78
CA ILE A 413 -4.35 -0.86 6.97
C ILE A 413 -5.34 -1.37 5.91
N PHE A 414 -5.27 -0.80 4.71
CA PHE A 414 -6.18 -1.09 3.60
C PHE A 414 -7.66 -0.99 4.01
N ASP A 415 -8.30 -2.12 4.32
CA ASP A 415 -9.70 -2.28 4.72
C ASP A 415 -9.89 -2.53 6.23
N SER A 416 -8.83 -2.35 7.03
CA SER A 416 -8.87 -2.52 8.48
C SER A 416 -8.42 -1.30 9.25
N PHE A 417 -8.82 -1.23 10.53
CA PHE A 417 -8.46 -0.19 11.48
C PHE A 417 -7.89 -0.79 12.76
N ILE A 418 -6.72 -0.36 13.16
CA ILE A 418 -6.16 -0.64 14.48
C ILE A 418 -6.55 0.50 15.40
N ILE A 419 -7.30 0.20 16.45
CA ILE A 419 -7.88 1.18 17.39
C ILE A 419 -7.71 0.72 18.84
N PRO A 420 -7.78 1.63 19.84
CA PRO A 420 -7.86 1.23 21.23
C PRO A 420 -9.12 0.41 21.53
N LYS A 421 -8.97 -0.73 22.16
CA LYS A 421 -10.08 -1.63 22.53
C LYS A 421 -11.17 -0.92 23.34
N LYS A 422 -10.77 0.02 24.23
CA LYS A 422 -11.72 0.83 25.01
C LYS A 422 -12.59 1.76 24.18
N LYS A 423 -12.16 2.10 22.93
CA LYS A 423 -12.87 2.96 21.99
C LYS A 423 -13.66 2.18 20.94
N ARG A 424 -13.65 0.84 21.00
CA ARG A 424 -14.25 -0.03 19.99
C ARG A 424 -15.70 0.35 19.66
N LYS A 425 -16.55 0.53 20.68
CA LYS A 425 -17.98 0.82 20.46
C LYS A 425 -18.18 2.11 19.66
N GLU A 426 -17.54 3.19 20.09
CA GLU A 426 -17.60 4.50 19.43
C GLU A 426 -17.03 4.43 18.00
N ALA A 427 -15.91 3.73 17.81
CA ALA A 427 -15.33 3.56 16.51
C ALA A 427 -16.22 2.76 15.55
N MET A 428 -16.87 1.68 16.02
CA MET A 428 -17.75 0.86 15.19
C MET A 428 -18.99 1.64 14.71
N GLU A 429 -19.55 2.53 15.52
CA GLU A 429 -20.64 3.43 15.09
C GLU A 429 -20.20 4.33 13.93
N ILE A 430 -18.94 4.80 13.93
CA ILE A 430 -18.37 5.60 12.85
C ILE A 430 -18.04 4.73 11.62
N ILE A 431 -17.42 3.57 11.84
CA ILE A 431 -16.99 2.64 10.77
C ILE A 431 -18.19 2.21 9.91
N TYR A 432 -19.32 1.89 10.54
CA TYR A 432 -20.53 1.44 9.85
C TYR A 432 -21.57 2.55 9.56
N ASP A 433 -21.17 3.82 9.69
CA ASP A 433 -22.04 4.93 9.31
C ASP A 433 -22.24 4.96 7.77
N LYS A 434 -23.49 4.90 7.33
CA LYS A 434 -23.90 4.95 5.91
C LYS A 434 -23.47 6.23 5.19
N ASP A 435 -23.19 7.27 5.94
CA ASP A 435 -22.81 8.58 5.41
C ASP A 435 -21.30 8.68 5.07
N ASN A 436 -20.53 7.60 5.24
CA ASN A 436 -19.11 7.62 5.01
C ASN A 436 -18.68 7.88 3.55
N LEU A 437 -19.56 7.66 2.56
CA LEU A 437 -19.33 7.98 1.15
C LEU A 437 -20.05 9.24 0.64
N LYS A 438 -20.88 9.89 1.46
CA LYS A 438 -21.64 11.09 1.03
C LYS A 438 -20.74 12.26 0.59
N TRP A 439 -19.58 12.39 1.22
CA TRP A 439 -18.62 13.43 0.86
C TRP A 439 -18.10 13.26 -0.56
N LEU A 440 -17.78 12.02 -0.96
CA LEU A 440 -17.29 11.70 -2.31
C LEU A 440 -18.36 12.01 -3.36
N LYS A 441 -19.61 11.56 -3.15
CA LYS A 441 -20.72 11.86 -4.04
C LYS A 441 -20.90 13.37 -4.24
N LYS A 442 -20.79 14.16 -3.15
CA LYS A 442 -20.88 15.63 -3.20
C LYS A 442 -19.71 16.27 -3.96
N LEU A 443 -18.51 15.76 -3.83
CA LEU A 443 -17.35 16.29 -4.55
C LEU A 443 -17.43 15.99 -6.04
N LEU A 444 -17.72 14.75 -6.41
CA LEU A 444 -17.82 14.34 -7.82
C LEU A 444 -18.98 15.03 -8.55
N ALA A 445 -20.08 15.32 -7.85
CA ALA A 445 -21.19 16.09 -8.43
C ALA A 445 -20.85 17.57 -8.68
N LYS A 446 -19.80 18.09 -8.03
CA LYS A 446 -19.34 19.50 -8.22
C LYS A 446 -18.20 19.62 -9.21
N ASP A 447 -17.52 18.55 -9.51
CA ASP A 447 -16.53 18.53 -10.57
C ASP A 447 -17.27 18.35 -11.90
N GLU A 448 -16.92 19.12 -12.95
CA GLU A 448 -17.51 19.04 -14.30
C GLU A 448 -17.44 17.64 -14.93
N GLN A 449 -16.79 16.73 -14.25
CA GLN A 449 -16.55 15.34 -14.58
C GLN A 449 -17.51 14.36 -13.86
N GLY A 450 -18.67 14.79 -13.47
CA GLY A 450 -19.70 14.23 -12.56
C GLY A 450 -20.09 12.75 -12.61
N THR A 451 -19.42 11.88 -13.35
CA THR A 451 -19.67 10.43 -13.39
C THR A 451 -18.39 9.64 -13.22
N LEU A 452 -18.44 8.57 -12.41
CA LEU A 452 -17.41 7.54 -12.34
C LEU A 452 -17.34 6.71 -13.62
#